data_30f1be18f67bd20ca5165a5f9d59e3bd
#
_entry.id   30f1be18f67bd20ca5165a5f9d59e3bd
#
_cell.length_a   1.000
_cell.length_b   1.000
_cell.length_c   1.000
_cell.angle_alpha   90.00
_cell.angle_beta   90.00
_cell.angle_gamma   90.00
#
_symmetry.space_group_name_H-M   'P 1'
#
loop_
_entity.id
_entity.type
_entity.pdbx_description
1 polymer ?
#
loop_
_entity_poly.entity_id
_entity_poly.type
_entity_poly.pdbx_seq_one_letter_code
_entity_poly.pdbx_strand_id
1 'polypeptide(L)'
;MKSLKLIIPHNLPQDEALARIRHLITNLEHDQKDKISDIDEHWHNENCKFRFTALGYKVSGVLSVHPSTIELHAKVPFAVFLFRNKIKALISEKAEELLSP
;
A
#
# COMPACT_ATOMS: atom_id res chain seq x y z
N MET A 1 7.98 -16.11 -5.01
CA MET A 1 6.96 -15.07 -4.88
C MET A 1 6.89 -14.21 -6.13
N LYS A 2 5.73 -13.70 -6.44
CA LYS A 2 5.49 -12.86 -7.62
C LYS A 2 5.50 -11.39 -7.24
N SER A 3 5.92 -10.54 -8.16
CA SER A 3 5.99 -9.09 -7.95
C SER A 3 4.79 -8.38 -8.55
N LEU A 4 4.20 -7.47 -7.75
CA LEU A 4 3.18 -6.53 -8.20
C LEU A 4 3.79 -5.13 -8.19
N LYS A 5 3.54 -4.37 -9.24
CA LYS A 5 3.96 -2.97 -9.32
C LYS A 5 2.75 -2.11 -9.65
N LEU A 6 2.61 -1.00 -8.92
CA LEU A 6 1.53 -0.06 -9.15
C LEU A 6 2.06 1.36 -8.98
N ILE A 7 1.70 2.24 -9.92
CA ILE A 7 2.05 3.65 -9.84
C ILE A 7 0.73 4.44 -9.87
N ILE A 8 0.54 5.28 -8.86
CA ILE A 8 -0.69 6.05 -8.69
C ILE A 8 -0.33 7.53 -8.75
N PRO A 9 -0.85 8.30 -9.71
CA PRO A 9 -0.62 9.74 -9.75
C PRO A 9 -1.44 10.46 -8.68
N HIS A 10 -0.92 11.60 -8.20
CA HIS A 10 -1.63 12.46 -7.28
C HIS A 10 -1.30 13.94 -7.53
N ASN A 11 -2.15 14.82 -7.02
CA ASN A 11 -2.01 16.26 -7.16
C ASN A 11 -1.85 16.99 -5.82
N LEU A 12 -1.41 16.27 -4.79
CA LEU A 12 -1.15 16.83 -3.48
C LEU A 12 0.33 17.19 -3.32
N PRO A 13 0.66 18.14 -2.45
CA PRO A 13 2.04 18.27 -1.99
C PRO A 13 2.55 16.94 -1.42
N GLN A 14 3.81 16.65 -1.62
CA GLN A 14 4.40 15.37 -1.20
C GLN A 14 4.22 15.09 0.28
N ASP A 15 4.40 16.08 1.12
CA ASP A 15 4.26 15.95 2.57
C ASP A 15 2.81 15.63 2.98
N GLU A 16 1.83 16.20 2.30
CA GLU A 16 0.43 15.90 2.57
C GLU A 16 0.04 14.50 2.10
N ALA A 17 0.52 14.09 0.91
CA ALA A 17 0.32 12.73 0.43
C ALA A 17 0.94 11.71 1.41
N LEU A 18 2.15 11.98 1.88
CA LEU A 18 2.83 11.14 2.87
C LEU A 18 2.03 11.03 4.16
N ALA A 19 1.52 12.15 4.68
CA ALA A 19 0.72 12.15 5.91
C ALA A 19 -0.56 11.34 5.75
N ARG A 20 -1.25 11.45 4.62
CA ARG A 20 -2.47 10.69 4.35
C ARG A 20 -2.21 9.20 4.25
N ILE A 21 -1.10 8.80 3.61
CA ILE A 21 -0.72 7.38 3.50
C ILE A 21 -0.39 6.80 4.88
N ARG A 22 0.37 7.52 5.70
CA ARG A 22 0.68 7.07 7.06
C ARG A 22 -0.57 6.90 7.90
N HIS A 23 -1.50 7.83 7.79
CA HIS A 23 -2.76 7.77 8.51
C HIS A 23 -3.61 6.58 8.06
N LEU A 24 -3.66 6.32 6.75
CA LEU A 24 -4.35 5.17 6.19
C LEU A 24 -3.81 3.85 6.76
N ILE A 25 -2.49 3.70 6.80
CA ILE A 25 -1.86 2.47 7.32
C ILE A 25 -2.22 2.28 8.79
N THR A 26 -2.16 3.33 9.60
CA THR A 26 -2.55 3.28 11.00
C THR A 26 -4.01 2.87 11.17
N ASN A 27 -4.89 3.41 10.36
CA ASN A 27 -6.31 3.06 10.39
C ASN A 27 -6.56 1.62 9.98
N LEU A 28 -5.84 1.12 8.99
CA LEU A 28 -5.95 -0.29 8.56
C LEU A 28 -5.52 -1.25 9.67
N GLU A 29 -4.44 -0.93 10.37
CA GLU A 29 -3.98 -1.74 11.50
C GLU A 29 -5.06 -1.87 12.57
N HIS A 30 -5.79 -0.79 12.81
CA HIS A 30 -6.84 -0.74 13.82
C HIS A 30 -8.14 -1.37 13.34
N ASP A 31 -8.60 -1.00 12.14
CA ASP A 31 -9.93 -1.34 11.62
C ASP A 31 -10.02 -2.75 11.03
N GLN A 32 -8.90 -3.28 10.53
CA GLN A 32 -8.85 -4.57 9.84
C GLN A 32 -8.03 -5.63 10.58
N LYS A 33 -7.90 -5.50 11.89
CA LYS A 33 -7.06 -6.40 12.70
C LYS A 33 -7.49 -7.87 12.68
N ASP A 34 -8.73 -8.19 12.36
CA ASP A 34 -9.20 -9.57 12.18
C ASP A 34 -8.83 -10.17 10.82
N LYS A 35 -8.49 -9.34 9.84
CA LYS A 35 -8.14 -9.79 8.49
C LYS A 35 -6.66 -9.60 8.19
N ILE A 36 -6.03 -8.62 8.84
CA ILE A 36 -4.63 -8.27 8.64
C ILE A 36 -3.90 -8.40 9.97
N SER A 37 -2.80 -9.12 9.98
CA SER A 37 -2.00 -9.37 11.17
C SER A 37 -0.51 -9.29 10.84
N ASP A 38 0.32 -9.35 11.87
CA ASP A 38 1.79 -9.35 11.74
C ASP A 38 2.31 -8.17 10.92
N ILE A 39 1.70 -7.00 11.11
CA ILE A 39 2.06 -5.80 10.39
C ILE A 39 3.39 -5.27 10.92
N ASP A 40 4.31 -5.05 9.98
CA ASP A 40 5.61 -4.49 10.26
C ASP A 40 5.86 -3.42 9.21
N GLU A 41 6.08 -2.17 9.65
CA GLU A 41 6.35 -1.05 8.74
C GLU A 41 7.54 -0.25 9.22
N HIS A 42 8.43 0.07 8.31
CA HIS A 42 9.62 0.86 8.59
C HIS A 42 9.71 2.01 7.60
N TRP A 43 9.54 3.22 8.11
CA TRP A 43 9.65 4.44 7.32
C TRP A 43 11.07 4.97 7.32
N HIS A 44 11.53 5.35 6.15
CA HIS A 44 12.75 6.10 5.97
C HIS A 44 12.46 7.24 4.99
N ASN A 45 12.28 8.43 5.53
CA ASN A 45 11.80 9.59 4.77
C ASN A 45 10.46 9.28 4.12
N GLU A 46 10.36 9.33 2.80
CA GLU A 46 9.14 9.06 2.03
C GLU A 46 9.01 7.62 1.56
N ASN A 47 9.86 6.72 2.05
CA ASN A 47 9.81 5.30 1.68
C ASN A 47 9.40 4.45 2.87
N CYS A 48 8.57 3.47 2.63
CA CYS A 48 8.12 2.52 3.64
C CYS A 48 8.38 1.09 3.20
N LYS A 49 9.18 0.38 3.98
CA LYS A 49 9.29 -1.08 3.86
C LYS A 49 8.23 -1.70 4.72
N PHE A 50 7.41 -2.56 4.15
CA PHE A 50 6.32 -3.16 4.89
C PHE A 50 6.22 -4.66 4.66
N ARG A 51 5.62 -5.34 5.62
CA ARG A 51 5.14 -6.71 5.47
C ARG A 51 3.96 -6.92 6.39
N PHE A 52 3.08 -7.82 5.99
CA PHE A 52 1.91 -8.17 6.79
C PHE A 52 1.39 -9.53 6.32
N THR A 53 0.45 -10.08 7.10
CA THR A 53 -0.30 -11.28 6.73
C THR A 53 -1.76 -10.88 6.56
N ALA A 54 -2.33 -11.17 5.38
CA ALA A 54 -3.73 -10.88 5.10
C ALA A 54 -4.41 -12.18 4.69
N LEU A 55 -5.43 -12.59 5.46
CA LEU A 55 -6.19 -13.82 5.21
C LEU A 55 -5.29 -15.05 5.04
N GLY A 56 -4.22 -15.12 5.83
CA GLY A 56 -3.25 -16.22 5.78
C GLY A 56 -2.15 -16.08 4.74
N TYR A 57 -2.19 -15.05 3.90
CA TYR A 57 -1.15 -14.81 2.89
C TYR A 57 -0.14 -13.77 3.36
N LYS A 58 1.13 -14.08 3.19
CA LYS A 58 2.22 -13.16 3.53
C LYS A 58 2.51 -12.24 2.36
N VAL A 59 2.50 -10.93 2.63
CA VAL A 59 2.77 -9.89 1.64
C VAL A 59 3.88 -8.98 2.17
N SER A 60 4.80 -8.61 1.31
CA SER A 60 5.86 -7.66 1.66
C SER A 60 6.11 -6.72 0.49
N GLY A 61 6.71 -5.57 0.77
CA GLY A 61 7.03 -4.65 -0.31
C GLY A 61 7.59 -3.33 0.16
N VAL A 62 7.65 -2.41 -0.78
CA VAL A 62 8.10 -1.04 -0.56
C VAL A 62 7.10 -0.08 -1.17
N LEU A 63 6.72 0.91 -0.40
CA LEU A 63 5.87 2.02 -0.83
C LEU A 63 6.73 3.28 -0.85
N SER A 64 6.69 4.03 -1.95
CA SER A 64 7.43 5.28 -2.08
C SER A 64 6.48 6.41 -2.43
N VAL A 65 6.53 7.51 -1.67
CA VAL A 65 5.72 8.70 -1.92
C VAL A 65 6.58 9.73 -2.64
N HIS A 66 6.31 9.92 -3.92
CA HIS A 66 7.00 10.90 -4.76
C HIS A 66 6.21 12.21 -4.83
N PRO A 67 6.80 13.29 -5.38
CA PRO A 67 6.09 14.58 -5.50
C PRO A 67 4.76 14.52 -6.24
N SER A 68 4.63 13.64 -7.24
CA SER A 68 3.40 13.55 -8.05
C SER A 68 2.86 12.13 -8.24
N THR A 69 3.51 11.13 -7.67
CA THR A 69 3.08 9.74 -7.76
C THR A 69 3.33 9.01 -6.46
N ILE A 70 2.59 7.91 -6.26
CA ILE A 70 2.90 6.91 -5.24
C ILE A 70 3.26 5.64 -5.97
N GLU A 71 4.39 5.04 -5.62
CA GLU A 71 4.88 3.84 -6.25
C GLU A 71 4.85 2.68 -5.25
N LEU A 72 4.21 1.59 -5.63
CA LEU A 72 4.08 0.40 -4.80
C LEU A 72 4.73 -0.78 -5.51
N HIS A 73 5.66 -1.42 -4.83
CA HIS A 73 6.26 -2.68 -5.25
C HIS A 73 5.98 -3.71 -4.17
N ALA A 74 5.22 -4.73 -4.48
CA ALA A 74 4.87 -5.78 -3.52
C ALA A 74 5.25 -7.15 -4.03
N LYS A 75 5.59 -8.04 -3.10
CA LYS A 75 5.81 -9.45 -3.37
C LYS A 75 4.69 -10.24 -2.71
N VAL A 76 4.04 -11.08 -3.50
CA VAL A 76 2.85 -11.82 -3.07
C VAL A 76 2.97 -13.28 -3.48
N PRO A 77 2.28 -14.20 -2.75
CA PRO A 77 2.18 -15.60 -3.18
C PRO A 77 1.50 -15.71 -4.54
N PHE A 78 1.79 -16.78 -5.27
CA PHE A 78 1.21 -17.02 -6.59
C PHE A 78 -0.32 -16.98 -6.58
N ALA A 79 -0.96 -17.55 -5.55
CA ALA A 79 -2.42 -17.55 -5.43
C ALA A 79 -2.99 -16.12 -5.42
N VAL A 80 -2.32 -15.20 -4.74
CA VAL A 80 -2.71 -13.79 -4.70
C VAL A 80 -2.43 -13.11 -6.04
N PHE A 81 -1.31 -13.46 -6.67
CA PHE A 81 -0.91 -12.89 -7.96
C PHE A 81 -1.93 -13.16 -9.07
N LEU A 82 -2.66 -14.25 -9.01
CA LEU A 82 -3.72 -14.56 -9.98
C LEU A 82 -4.83 -13.51 -9.99
N PHE A 83 -5.02 -12.80 -8.89
CA PHE A 83 -6.02 -11.75 -8.76
C PHE A 83 -5.42 -10.33 -8.89
N ARG A 84 -4.22 -10.21 -9.45
CA ARG A 84 -3.48 -8.94 -9.48
C ARG A 84 -4.24 -7.78 -10.12
N ASN A 85 -5.00 -8.03 -11.18
CA ASN A 85 -5.73 -6.96 -11.86
C ASN A 85 -6.85 -6.41 -10.99
N LYS A 86 -7.57 -7.28 -10.29
CA LYS A 86 -8.61 -6.87 -9.36
C LYS A 86 -8.02 -6.14 -8.15
N ILE A 87 -6.90 -6.64 -7.64
CA ILE A 87 -6.21 -6.00 -6.50
C ILE A 87 -5.72 -4.61 -6.88
N LYS A 88 -5.09 -4.47 -8.06
CA LYS A 88 -4.62 -3.17 -8.55
C LYS A 88 -5.78 -2.18 -8.72
N ALA A 89 -6.90 -2.64 -9.26
CA ALA A 89 -8.08 -1.80 -9.44
C ALA A 89 -8.63 -1.31 -8.10
N LEU A 90 -8.72 -2.19 -7.10
CA LEU A 90 -9.18 -1.83 -5.76
C LEU A 90 -8.24 -0.85 -5.07
N ILE A 91 -6.94 -1.08 -5.16
CA ILE A 91 -5.94 -0.19 -4.58
C ILE A 91 -5.99 1.19 -5.24
N SER A 92 -6.07 1.23 -6.57
CA SER A 92 -6.16 2.49 -7.31
C SER A 92 -7.40 3.28 -6.94
N GLU A 93 -8.55 2.63 -6.81
CA GLU A 93 -9.81 3.27 -6.42
C GLU A 93 -9.70 3.88 -5.02
N LYS A 94 -9.19 3.11 -4.05
CA LYS A 94 -9.01 3.60 -2.68
C LYS A 94 -7.98 4.73 -2.60
N ALA A 95 -6.91 4.62 -3.36
CA ALA A 95 -5.89 5.66 -3.41
C ALA A 95 -6.40 6.96 -4.03
N GLU A 96 -7.20 6.87 -5.08
CA GLU A 96 -7.82 8.05 -5.69
C GLU A 96 -8.71 8.78 -4.70
N GLU A 97 -9.54 8.06 -3.93
CA GLU A 97 -10.37 8.63 -2.88
C GLU A 97 -9.52 9.30 -1.81
N LEU A 98 -8.47 8.63 -1.33
CA LEU A 98 -7.60 9.11 -0.26
C LEU A 98 -6.83 10.36 -0.67
N LEU A 99 -6.38 10.42 -1.93
CA LEU A 99 -5.48 11.44 -2.43
C LEU A 99 -6.19 12.55 -3.20
N SER A 100 -7.51 12.58 -3.17
CA SER A 100 -8.28 13.68 -3.75
C SER A 100 -7.97 14.97 -3.01
N PRO A 101 -7.70 16.07 -3.75
CA PRO A 101 -7.44 17.36 -3.14
C PRO A 101 -8.63 17.90 -2.32
#